data_ccba64145e798469a0bb52b6e9bf1f22
#
_entry.id   ccba64145e798469a0bb52b6e9bf1f22
#
_cell.length_a   1.000
_cell.length_b   1.000
_cell.length_c   1.000
_cell.angle_alpha   90.00
_cell.angle_beta   90.00
_cell.angle_gamma   90.00
#
_symmetry.space_group_name_H-M   'P 1'
#
loop_
_entity.id
_entity.type
_entity.pdbx_description
1 polymer ?
#
loop_
_entity_poly.entity_id
_entity_poly.type
_entity_poly.pdbx_seq_one_letter_code
_entity_poly.pdbx_strand_id
1 'polypeptide(L)'
;MPPKGAATHARLIDEAMTQVTVRGLAAVSLQDVAGAAGVSKSAVLKHFHSKEALQIELVDTMIERFTEAVWRPAEPLPPGRERLDRIFQGELDWIDGEDRPGGCPLKAAAIELDDQPGPLRDTLKASQQRWAKVLKREFRALNPNADDATLEVLVFQFKGIVLAYGHSRRLLDDETARTQATAAYRMLVASAAPA
;
A
#
# COMPACT_ATOMS: atom_id res chain seq x y z
N MET A 1 -9.66 15.48 -24.27
CA MET A 1 -8.67 14.41 -24.44
C MET A 1 -7.36 14.87 -23.83
N PRO A 2 -6.71 14.07 -23.01
CA PRO A 2 -5.37 14.40 -22.51
C PRO A 2 -4.39 14.53 -23.69
N PRO A 3 -3.38 15.41 -23.58
CA PRO A 3 -2.36 15.53 -24.64
C PRO A 3 -1.66 14.18 -24.86
N LYS A 4 -1.29 13.89 -26.11
CA LYS A 4 -0.68 12.59 -26.49
C LYS A 4 0.48 12.14 -25.59
N GLY A 5 1.26 13.10 -25.06
CA GLY A 5 2.35 12.83 -24.13
C GLY A 5 1.87 12.29 -22.77
N ALA A 6 0.78 12.83 -22.22
CA ALA A 6 0.21 12.38 -20.94
C ALA A 6 -0.38 10.97 -21.04
N ALA A 7 -1.05 10.63 -22.14
CA ALA A 7 -1.57 9.28 -22.35
C ALA A 7 -0.44 8.24 -22.48
N THR A 8 0.66 8.59 -23.14
CA THR A 8 1.85 7.73 -23.23
C THR A 8 2.51 7.54 -21.88
N HIS A 9 2.65 8.62 -21.11
CA HIS A 9 3.22 8.58 -19.76
C HIS A 9 2.42 7.63 -18.83
N ALA A 10 1.09 7.81 -18.77
CA ALA A 10 0.22 6.95 -17.99
C ALA A 10 0.36 5.47 -18.37
N ARG A 11 0.41 5.15 -19.66
CA ARG A 11 0.63 3.78 -20.13
C ARG A 11 1.99 3.22 -19.68
N LEU A 12 3.05 4.02 -19.73
CA LEU A 12 4.38 3.59 -19.24
C LEU A 12 4.38 3.29 -17.75
N ILE A 13 3.66 4.08 -16.95
CA ILE A 13 3.47 3.84 -15.51
C ILE A 13 2.67 2.54 -15.29
N ASP A 14 1.60 2.28 -16.04
CA ASP A 14 0.80 1.06 -15.90
C ASP A 14 1.62 -0.20 -16.22
N GLU A 15 2.41 -0.17 -17.31
CA GLU A 15 3.32 -1.27 -17.66
C GLU A 15 4.40 -1.49 -16.57
N ALA A 16 4.97 -0.41 -16.05
CA ALA A 16 5.95 -0.49 -14.98
C ALA A 16 5.32 -1.03 -13.68
N MET A 17 4.10 -0.62 -13.33
CA MET A 17 3.36 -1.11 -12.17
C MET A 17 3.09 -2.61 -12.25
N THR A 18 2.74 -3.13 -13.43
CA THR A 18 2.60 -4.58 -13.65
C THR A 18 3.90 -5.32 -13.32
N GLN A 19 5.05 -4.78 -13.74
CA GLN A 19 6.35 -5.39 -13.42
C GLN A 19 6.69 -5.31 -11.93
N VAL A 20 6.37 -4.20 -11.25
CA VAL A 20 6.58 -4.05 -9.80
C VAL A 20 5.85 -5.14 -9.01
N THR A 21 4.60 -5.46 -9.36
CA THR A 21 3.81 -6.46 -8.62
C THR A 21 4.39 -7.88 -8.72
N VAL A 22 5.14 -8.18 -9.79
CA VAL A 22 5.71 -9.52 -10.02
C VAL A 22 7.18 -9.63 -9.63
N ARG A 23 7.97 -8.56 -9.87
CA ARG A 23 9.44 -8.60 -9.79
C ARG A 23 10.02 -7.73 -8.68
N GLY A 24 9.20 -6.91 -8.02
CA GLY A 24 9.65 -5.91 -7.05
C GLY A 24 10.09 -4.59 -7.70
N LEU A 25 10.17 -3.54 -6.87
CA LEU A 25 10.46 -2.17 -7.33
C LEU A 25 11.91 -2.00 -7.82
N ALA A 26 12.88 -2.60 -7.12
CA ALA A 26 14.30 -2.46 -7.50
C ALA A 26 14.62 -3.13 -8.83
N ALA A 27 13.89 -4.21 -9.19
CA ALA A 27 14.09 -4.93 -10.43
C ALA A 27 13.57 -4.18 -11.67
N VAL A 28 12.67 -3.21 -11.52
CA VAL A 28 12.13 -2.45 -12.66
C VAL A 28 13.19 -1.57 -13.29
N SER A 29 13.37 -1.68 -14.61
CA SER A 29 14.29 -0.85 -15.38
C SER A 29 13.60 -0.12 -16.54
N LEU A 30 14.19 1.01 -16.96
CA LEU A 30 13.71 1.75 -18.13
C LEU A 30 13.68 0.90 -19.42
N GLN A 31 14.59 -0.09 -19.52
CA GLN A 31 14.64 -1.00 -20.67
C GLN A 31 13.47 -1.98 -20.66
N ASP A 32 13.14 -2.54 -19.49
CA ASP A 32 12.01 -3.47 -19.35
C ASP A 32 10.69 -2.78 -19.65
N VAL A 33 10.51 -1.54 -19.12
CA VAL A 33 9.32 -0.71 -19.39
C VAL A 33 9.21 -0.37 -20.89
N ALA A 34 10.32 -0.04 -21.53
CA ALA A 34 10.36 0.23 -22.96
C ALA A 34 9.92 -0.99 -23.79
N GLY A 35 10.46 -2.17 -23.43
CA GLY A 35 10.10 -3.43 -24.08
C GLY A 35 8.62 -3.78 -23.93
N ALA A 36 8.08 -3.71 -22.70
CA ALA A 36 6.67 -3.98 -22.43
C ALA A 36 5.73 -3.01 -23.15
N ALA A 37 6.08 -1.72 -23.18
CA ALA A 37 5.28 -0.70 -23.83
C ALA A 37 5.47 -0.64 -25.38
N GLY A 38 6.39 -1.42 -25.95
CA GLY A 38 6.67 -1.40 -27.39
C GLY A 38 7.26 -0.07 -27.89
N VAL A 39 8.07 0.60 -27.06
CA VAL A 39 8.72 1.87 -27.41
C VAL A 39 10.24 1.78 -27.22
N SER A 40 10.98 2.78 -27.71
CA SER A 40 12.42 2.83 -27.47
C SER A 40 12.76 3.26 -26.04
N LYS A 41 13.91 2.81 -25.50
CA LYS A 41 14.43 3.28 -24.21
C LYS A 41 14.59 4.80 -24.17
N SER A 42 14.98 5.42 -25.29
CA SER A 42 15.09 6.88 -25.41
C SER A 42 13.74 7.59 -25.27
N ALA A 43 12.64 6.96 -25.70
CA ALA A 43 11.29 7.48 -25.49
C ALA A 43 10.92 7.45 -24.00
N VAL A 44 11.22 6.34 -23.29
CA VAL A 44 10.99 6.24 -21.84
C VAL A 44 11.83 7.26 -21.06
N LEU A 45 13.11 7.43 -21.43
CA LEU A 45 13.99 8.44 -20.82
C LEU A 45 13.49 9.89 -20.96
N LYS A 46 12.76 10.21 -22.03
CA LYS A 46 12.13 11.54 -22.17
C LYS A 46 11.03 11.80 -21.14
N HIS A 47 10.40 10.73 -20.63
CA HIS A 47 9.36 10.84 -19.61
C HIS A 47 9.93 10.85 -18.18
N PHE A 48 10.88 9.98 -17.89
CA PHE A 48 11.33 9.76 -16.49
C PHE A 48 12.74 10.24 -16.18
N HIS A 49 13.56 10.63 -17.18
CA HIS A 49 14.93 11.12 -17.07
C HIS A 49 15.93 10.12 -16.44
N SER A 50 15.53 9.35 -15.42
CA SER A 50 16.36 8.33 -14.76
C SER A 50 15.54 7.16 -14.24
N LYS A 51 16.21 6.03 -13.89
CA LYS A 51 15.59 4.91 -13.20
C LYS A 51 15.00 5.33 -11.85
N GLU A 52 15.74 6.12 -11.08
CA GLU A 52 15.30 6.60 -9.77
C GLU A 52 14.03 7.47 -9.87
N ALA A 53 13.97 8.38 -10.86
CA ALA A 53 12.79 9.19 -11.10
C ALA A 53 11.56 8.34 -11.45
N LEU A 54 11.72 7.31 -12.30
CA LEU A 54 10.66 6.33 -12.55
C LEU A 54 10.22 5.62 -11.26
N GLN A 55 11.16 5.16 -10.44
CA GLN A 55 10.85 4.43 -9.21
C GLN A 55 10.15 5.31 -8.17
N ILE A 56 10.51 6.59 -8.06
CA ILE A 56 9.82 7.55 -7.18
C ILE A 56 8.38 7.72 -7.65
N GLU A 57 8.15 7.91 -8.94
CA GLU A 57 6.81 8.07 -9.49
C GLU A 57 5.97 6.79 -9.34
N LEU A 58 6.59 5.61 -9.44
CA LEU A 58 5.91 4.34 -9.13
C LEU A 58 5.48 4.26 -7.66
N VAL A 59 6.33 4.70 -6.73
CA VAL A 59 5.95 4.77 -5.31
C VAL A 59 4.78 5.73 -5.08
N ASP A 60 4.80 6.91 -5.70
CA ASP A 60 3.69 7.86 -5.61
C ASP A 60 2.40 7.28 -6.20
N THR A 61 2.49 6.59 -7.35
CA THR A 61 1.36 5.88 -7.97
C THR A 61 0.81 4.77 -7.06
N MET A 62 1.68 4.01 -6.39
CA MET A 62 1.24 2.99 -5.42
C MET A 62 0.48 3.61 -4.25
N ILE A 63 0.98 4.75 -3.73
CA ILE A 63 0.34 5.48 -2.63
C ILE A 63 -1.03 6.00 -3.06
N GLU A 64 -1.13 6.57 -4.25
CA GLU A 64 -2.39 7.07 -4.81
C GLU A 64 -3.41 5.94 -4.98
N ARG A 65 -3.03 4.85 -5.65
CA ARG A 65 -3.92 3.68 -5.87
C ARG A 65 -4.37 3.05 -4.55
N PHE A 66 -3.49 2.94 -3.57
CA PHE A 66 -3.84 2.48 -2.23
C PHE A 66 -4.83 3.45 -1.55
N THR A 67 -4.59 4.74 -1.66
CA THR A 67 -5.49 5.77 -1.10
C THR A 67 -6.88 5.68 -1.73
N GLU A 68 -6.98 5.57 -3.04
CA GLU A 68 -8.26 5.44 -3.75
C GLU A 68 -9.00 4.13 -3.38
N ALA A 69 -8.27 3.02 -3.23
CA ALA A 69 -8.89 1.72 -2.94
C ALA A 69 -9.28 1.55 -1.46
N VAL A 70 -8.48 2.06 -0.52
CA VAL A 70 -8.63 1.79 0.91
C VAL A 70 -9.19 2.99 1.66
N TRP A 71 -8.60 4.18 1.47
CA TRP A 71 -8.99 5.36 2.24
C TRP A 71 -10.26 6.03 1.71
N ARG A 72 -10.34 6.30 0.40
CA ARG A 72 -11.48 7.04 -0.18
C ARG A 72 -12.84 6.43 0.14
N PRO A 73 -13.03 5.11 0.08
CA PRO A 73 -14.31 4.49 0.47
C PRO A 73 -14.60 4.54 1.98
N ALA A 74 -13.57 4.72 2.83
CA ALA A 74 -13.72 4.84 4.27
C ALA A 74 -13.91 6.29 4.73
N GLU A 75 -13.37 7.26 4.01
CA GLU A 75 -13.32 8.69 4.37
C GLU A 75 -14.69 9.30 4.76
N PRO A 76 -15.81 9.02 4.04
CA PRO A 76 -17.11 9.57 4.39
C PRO A 76 -17.77 8.96 5.63
N LEU A 77 -17.27 7.81 6.12
CA LEU A 77 -17.84 7.13 7.29
C LEU A 77 -17.47 7.86 8.59
N PRO A 78 -18.27 7.72 9.67
CA PRO A 78 -17.94 8.26 10.98
C PRO A 78 -16.57 7.77 11.45
N PRO A 79 -15.72 8.65 12.06
CA PRO A 79 -14.46 8.23 12.65
C PRO A 79 -14.63 7.18 13.72
N GLY A 80 -13.63 6.33 13.92
CA GLY A 80 -13.64 5.26 14.89
C GLY A 80 -14.08 3.93 14.27
N ARG A 81 -15.05 3.24 14.87
CA ARG A 81 -15.37 1.85 14.56
C ARG A 81 -15.72 1.60 13.09
N GLU A 82 -16.68 2.32 12.56
CA GLU A 82 -17.16 2.07 11.19
C GLU A 82 -16.08 2.31 10.15
N ARG A 83 -15.31 3.39 10.34
CA ARG A 83 -14.21 3.72 9.42
C ARG A 83 -13.07 2.73 9.53
N LEU A 84 -12.71 2.29 10.74
CA LEU A 84 -11.71 1.22 10.96
C LEU A 84 -12.14 -0.09 10.29
N ASP A 85 -13.41 -0.49 10.45
CA ASP A 85 -13.94 -1.70 9.82
C ASP A 85 -13.82 -1.61 8.28
N ARG A 86 -14.15 -0.45 7.70
CA ARG A 86 -14.04 -0.25 6.25
C ARG A 86 -12.58 -0.23 5.77
N ILE A 87 -11.69 0.43 6.51
CA ILE A 87 -10.25 0.43 6.23
C ILE A 87 -9.71 -1.00 6.27
N PHE A 88 -10.04 -1.75 7.31
CA PHE A 88 -9.57 -3.12 7.46
C PHE A 88 -9.99 -4.01 6.28
N GLN A 89 -11.27 -4.01 5.93
CA GLN A 89 -11.76 -4.74 4.75
C GLN A 89 -11.07 -4.29 3.47
N GLY A 90 -10.92 -2.97 3.28
CA GLY A 90 -10.22 -2.40 2.13
C GLY A 90 -8.76 -2.85 2.01
N GLU A 91 -8.02 -2.99 3.14
CA GLU A 91 -6.65 -3.51 3.12
C GLU A 91 -6.61 -5.00 2.74
N LEU A 92 -7.56 -5.81 3.20
CA LEU A 92 -7.65 -7.22 2.79
C LEU A 92 -8.01 -7.34 1.30
N ASP A 93 -9.01 -6.59 0.83
CA ASP A 93 -9.42 -6.57 -0.58
C ASP A 93 -8.29 -6.05 -1.48
N TRP A 94 -7.51 -5.08 -0.99
CA TRP A 94 -6.32 -4.58 -1.68
C TRP A 94 -5.25 -5.67 -1.87
N ILE A 95 -5.04 -6.52 -0.87
CA ILE A 95 -4.07 -7.64 -0.94
C ILE A 95 -4.57 -8.74 -1.89
N ASP A 96 -5.88 -8.99 -1.92
CA ASP A 96 -6.49 -10.04 -2.73
C ASP A 96 -6.75 -9.63 -4.20
N GLY A 97 -6.51 -8.37 -4.56
CA GLY A 97 -6.82 -7.87 -5.90
C GLY A 97 -6.14 -8.66 -7.02
N GLU A 98 -6.93 -9.13 -7.97
CA GLU A 98 -6.46 -9.94 -9.12
C GLU A 98 -5.46 -9.19 -10.01
N ASP A 99 -5.59 -7.86 -10.09
CA ASP A 99 -4.67 -6.97 -10.80
C ASP A 99 -3.32 -6.78 -10.08
N ARG A 100 -3.15 -7.38 -8.89
CA ARG A 100 -1.96 -7.31 -8.05
C ARG A 100 -1.46 -8.70 -7.65
N PRO A 101 -0.97 -9.51 -8.59
CA PRO A 101 -0.51 -10.87 -8.30
C PRO A 101 0.60 -10.93 -7.23
N GLY A 102 1.33 -9.82 -7.02
CA GLY A 102 2.29 -9.61 -5.93
C GLY A 102 1.71 -9.16 -4.58
N GLY A 103 0.38 -8.96 -4.47
CA GLY A 103 -0.26 -8.39 -3.25
C GLY A 103 -0.03 -6.88 -3.13
N CYS A 104 0.20 -6.39 -1.91
CA CYS A 104 0.41 -4.96 -1.69
C CYS A 104 1.82 -4.53 -2.12
N PRO A 105 1.98 -3.76 -3.22
CA PRO A 105 3.29 -3.37 -3.71
C PRO A 105 4.01 -2.40 -2.75
N LEU A 106 3.29 -1.60 -1.96
CA LEU A 106 3.88 -0.72 -0.95
C LEU A 106 4.53 -1.51 0.20
N LYS A 107 3.92 -2.63 0.62
CA LYS A 107 4.49 -3.49 1.67
C LYS A 107 5.70 -4.25 1.13
N ALA A 108 5.63 -4.76 -0.10
CA ALA A 108 6.76 -5.41 -0.76
C ALA A 108 7.94 -4.45 -0.92
N ALA A 109 7.73 -3.26 -1.46
CA ALA A 109 8.77 -2.24 -1.63
C ALA A 109 9.36 -1.77 -0.29
N ALA A 110 8.55 -1.68 0.79
CA ALA A 110 9.04 -1.31 2.10
C ALA A 110 10.02 -2.35 2.68
N ILE A 111 9.76 -3.65 2.47
CA ILE A 111 10.68 -4.74 2.88
C ILE A 111 11.92 -4.75 1.99
N GLU A 112 11.75 -4.56 0.68
CA GLU A 112 12.85 -4.55 -0.29
C GLU A 112 13.87 -3.42 -0.04
N LEU A 113 13.42 -2.27 0.48
CA LEU A 113 14.21 -1.06 0.62
C LEU A 113 14.51 -0.67 2.08
N ASP A 114 14.18 -1.49 3.08
CA ASP A 114 14.33 -1.14 4.49
C ASP A 114 15.79 -0.85 4.90
N ASP A 115 16.74 -1.56 4.31
CA ASP A 115 18.18 -1.40 4.51
C ASP A 115 18.89 -0.58 3.42
N GLN A 116 18.14 0.08 2.51
CA GLN A 116 18.69 0.86 1.39
C GLN A 116 18.44 2.37 1.57
N PRO A 117 19.33 3.11 2.28
CA PRO A 117 19.16 4.55 2.47
C PRO A 117 19.04 5.31 1.15
N GLY A 118 18.14 6.30 1.09
CA GLY A 118 17.96 7.14 -0.08
C GLY A 118 16.52 7.64 -0.27
N PRO A 119 16.29 8.45 -1.30
CA PRO A 119 15.01 9.13 -1.53
C PRO A 119 13.80 8.18 -1.60
N LEU A 120 13.97 6.99 -2.22
CA LEU A 120 12.90 5.99 -2.33
C LEU A 120 12.46 5.48 -0.96
N ARG A 121 13.44 5.07 -0.13
CA ARG A 121 13.17 4.63 1.23
C ARG A 121 12.52 5.74 2.06
N ASP A 122 12.99 6.96 1.94
CA ASP A 122 12.46 8.10 2.69
C ASP A 122 11.02 8.42 2.29
N THR A 123 10.69 8.34 1.00
CA THR A 123 9.31 8.49 0.49
C THR A 123 8.39 7.40 1.03
N LEU A 124 8.81 6.13 0.98
CA LEU A 124 8.06 5.00 1.54
C LEU A 124 7.86 5.15 3.05
N LYS A 125 8.93 5.47 3.79
CA LYS A 125 8.89 5.70 5.23
C LYS A 125 7.90 6.81 5.60
N ALA A 126 7.96 7.95 4.91
CA ALA A 126 7.04 9.05 5.14
C ALA A 126 5.58 8.65 4.87
N SER A 127 5.33 7.88 3.81
CA SER A 127 4.00 7.35 3.49
C SER A 127 3.47 6.42 4.60
N GLN A 128 4.30 5.46 5.05
CA GLN A 128 3.92 4.53 6.13
C GLN A 128 3.67 5.25 7.46
N GLN A 129 4.43 6.30 7.76
CA GLN A 129 4.21 7.13 8.94
C GLN A 129 2.91 7.93 8.85
N ARG A 130 2.57 8.47 7.68
CA ARG A 130 1.27 9.15 7.46
C ARG A 130 0.11 8.19 7.66
N TRP A 131 0.21 6.97 7.11
CA TRP A 131 -0.81 5.95 7.29
C TRP A 131 -1.00 5.54 8.76
N ALA A 132 0.11 5.34 9.49
CA ALA A 132 0.05 5.07 10.92
C ALA A 132 -0.65 6.20 11.71
N LYS A 133 -0.44 7.48 11.35
CA LYS A 133 -1.15 8.61 11.94
C LYS A 133 -2.67 8.59 11.65
N VAL A 134 -3.06 8.16 10.45
CA VAL A 134 -4.48 7.97 10.11
C VAL A 134 -5.09 6.91 11.01
N LEU A 135 -4.48 5.73 11.11
CA LEU A 135 -4.96 4.65 11.99
C LEU A 135 -5.01 5.08 13.46
N LYS A 136 -3.98 5.79 13.95
CA LYS A 136 -3.94 6.31 15.34
C LYS A 136 -5.12 7.25 15.60
N ARG A 137 -5.46 8.11 14.64
CA ARG A 137 -6.63 9.00 14.76
C ARG A 137 -7.94 8.21 14.84
N GLU A 138 -8.10 7.15 14.06
CA GLU A 138 -9.30 6.33 14.09
C GLU A 138 -9.42 5.54 15.40
N PHE A 139 -8.32 5.00 15.92
CA PHE A 139 -8.31 4.38 17.24
C PHE A 139 -8.58 5.39 18.38
N ARG A 140 -8.08 6.61 18.26
CA ARG A 140 -8.41 7.71 19.19
C ARG A 140 -9.90 8.04 19.18
N ALA A 141 -10.53 8.04 17.99
CA ALA A 141 -11.98 8.27 17.89
C ALA A 141 -12.79 7.09 18.47
N LEU A 142 -12.27 5.85 18.39
CA LEU A 142 -12.86 4.68 19.02
C LEU A 142 -12.75 4.73 20.56
N ASN A 143 -11.61 5.16 21.11
CA ASN A 143 -11.37 5.30 22.53
C ASN A 143 -10.68 6.65 22.85
N PRO A 144 -11.46 7.69 23.13
CA PRO A 144 -10.93 9.03 23.42
C PRO A 144 -10.03 9.09 24.65
N ASN A 145 -10.19 8.15 25.58
CA ASN A 145 -9.45 8.12 26.87
C ASN A 145 -8.13 7.31 26.80
N ALA A 146 -7.88 6.60 25.69
CA ALA A 146 -6.63 5.86 25.54
C ALA A 146 -5.43 6.81 25.52
N ASP A 147 -4.35 6.47 26.19
CA ASP A 147 -3.10 7.22 26.09
C ASP A 147 -2.37 6.96 24.75
N ASP A 148 -1.36 7.75 24.47
CA ASP A 148 -0.63 7.66 23.19
C ASP A 148 0.11 6.33 23.05
N ALA A 149 0.63 5.75 24.13
CA ALA A 149 1.33 4.47 24.12
C ALA A 149 0.37 3.32 23.76
N THR A 150 -0.82 3.31 24.35
CA THR A 150 -1.89 2.36 24.01
C THR A 150 -2.27 2.47 22.54
N LEU A 151 -2.47 3.68 22.02
CA LEU A 151 -2.79 3.88 20.60
C LEU A 151 -1.70 3.39 19.66
N GLU A 152 -0.42 3.56 20.03
CA GLU A 152 0.70 3.04 19.22
C GLU A 152 0.71 1.51 19.19
N VAL A 153 0.40 0.86 20.29
CA VAL A 153 0.24 -0.60 20.36
C VAL A 153 -0.92 -1.07 19.49
N LEU A 154 -2.08 -0.41 19.54
CA LEU A 154 -3.23 -0.75 18.69
C LEU A 154 -2.93 -0.62 17.20
N VAL A 155 -2.24 0.45 16.80
CA VAL A 155 -1.77 0.64 15.41
C VAL A 155 -0.78 -0.45 15.01
N PHE A 156 0.15 -0.81 15.89
CA PHE A 156 1.12 -1.89 15.66
C PHE A 156 0.41 -3.23 15.45
N GLN A 157 -0.54 -3.57 16.32
CA GLN A 157 -1.34 -4.80 16.20
C GLN A 157 -2.16 -4.83 14.91
N PHE A 158 -2.84 -3.74 14.56
CA PHE A 158 -3.57 -3.63 13.29
C PHE A 158 -2.68 -3.91 12.09
N LYS A 159 -1.52 -3.24 12.03
CA LYS A 159 -0.54 -3.46 10.96
C LYS A 159 -0.02 -4.90 10.94
N GLY A 160 0.23 -5.49 12.12
CA GLY A 160 0.65 -6.87 12.27
C GLY A 160 -0.37 -7.86 11.71
N ILE A 161 -1.66 -7.68 11.99
CA ILE A 161 -2.74 -8.52 11.47
C ILE A 161 -2.75 -8.47 9.93
N VAL A 162 -2.66 -7.28 9.34
CA VAL A 162 -2.69 -7.13 7.87
C VAL A 162 -1.43 -7.69 7.21
N LEU A 163 -0.26 -7.59 7.87
CA LEU A 163 0.98 -8.22 7.39
C LEU A 163 0.89 -9.74 7.45
N ALA A 164 0.43 -10.28 8.58
CA ALA A 164 0.22 -11.72 8.76
C ALA A 164 -0.78 -12.27 7.74
N TYR A 165 -1.88 -11.53 7.49
CA TYR A 165 -2.84 -11.89 6.44
C TYR A 165 -2.17 -12.04 5.08
N GLY A 166 -1.41 -11.03 4.64
CA GLY A 166 -0.74 -11.08 3.35
C GLY A 166 0.24 -12.24 3.22
N HIS A 167 0.98 -12.54 4.29
CA HIS A 167 1.90 -13.68 4.35
C HIS A 167 1.16 -15.03 4.26
N SER A 168 0.15 -15.24 5.11
CA SER A 168 -0.61 -16.49 5.17
C SER A 168 -1.34 -16.75 3.85
N ARG A 169 -2.00 -15.72 3.31
CA ARG A 169 -2.78 -15.83 2.08
C ARG A 169 -1.93 -16.12 0.85
N ARG A 170 -0.73 -15.54 0.77
CA ARG A 170 0.07 -15.53 -0.47
C ARG A 170 1.24 -16.50 -0.48
N LEU A 171 1.93 -16.66 0.66
CA LEU A 171 3.07 -17.56 0.75
C LEU A 171 2.66 -18.96 1.21
N LEU A 172 1.68 -19.03 2.11
CA LEU A 172 1.24 -20.28 2.70
C LEU A 172 -0.01 -20.87 2.03
N ASP A 173 -0.60 -20.16 1.06
CA ASP A 173 -1.85 -20.54 0.38
C ASP A 173 -3.00 -20.88 1.36
N ASP A 174 -2.99 -20.22 2.54
CA ASP A 174 -3.97 -20.48 3.59
C ASP A 174 -5.33 -19.88 3.25
N GLU A 175 -6.28 -20.72 2.87
CA GLU A 175 -7.66 -20.31 2.56
C GLU A 175 -8.41 -19.76 3.78
N THR A 176 -7.97 -20.09 5.00
CA THR A 176 -8.57 -19.60 6.25
C THR A 176 -8.02 -18.26 6.71
N ALA A 177 -6.97 -17.75 6.07
CA ALA A 177 -6.26 -16.51 6.46
C ALA A 177 -7.21 -15.32 6.65
N ARG A 178 -8.20 -15.14 5.75
CA ARG A 178 -9.17 -14.03 5.85
C ARG A 178 -10.06 -14.16 7.08
N THR A 179 -10.50 -15.37 7.42
CA THR A 179 -11.29 -15.65 8.62
C THR A 179 -10.46 -15.38 9.87
N GLN A 180 -9.22 -15.83 9.91
CA GLN A 180 -8.28 -15.62 11.03
C GLN A 180 -7.98 -14.14 11.23
N ALA A 181 -7.64 -13.41 10.16
CA ALA A 181 -7.37 -11.97 10.21
C ALA A 181 -8.60 -11.19 10.71
N THR A 182 -9.81 -11.56 10.23
CA THR A 182 -11.04 -10.92 10.66
C THR A 182 -11.34 -11.19 12.15
N ALA A 183 -11.10 -12.40 12.63
CA ALA A 183 -11.25 -12.73 14.05
C ALA A 183 -10.26 -11.96 14.91
N ALA A 184 -8.98 -11.91 14.52
CA ALA A 184 -7.95 -11.16 15.22
C ALA A 184 -8.26 -9.65 15.26
N TYR A 185 -8.72 -9.09 14.16
CA TYR A 185 -9.15 -7.69 14.10
C TYR A 185 -10.34 -7.40 15.03
N ARG A 186 -11.35 -8.28 15.07
CA ARG A 186 -12.49 -8.13 15.98
C ARG A 186 -12.06 -8.15 17.45
N MET A 187 -11.13 -9.03 17.81
CA MET A 187 -10.53 -9.07 19.16
C MET A 187 -9.79 -7.77 19.48
N LEU A 188 -8.99 -7.26 18.53
CA LEU A 188 -8.27 -6.01 18.67
C LEU A 188 -9.22 -4.83 18.93
N VAL A 189 -10.27 -4.68 18.13
CA VAL A 189 -11.21 -3.57 18.26
C VAL A 189 -12.05 -3.69 19.53
N ALA A 190 -12.42 -4.91 19.94
CA ALA A 190 -13.11 -5.15 21.20
C ALA A 190 -12.25 -4.75 22.42
N SER A 191 -10.96 -5.07 22.39
CA SER A 191 -10.02 -4.65 23.45
C SER A 191 -9.71 -3.14 23.46
N ALA A 192 -9.88 -2.48 22.32
CA ALA A 192 -9.65 -1.05 22.18
C ALA A 192 -10.85 -0.19 22.63
N ALA A 193 -12.07 -0.76 22.67
CA ALA A 193 -13.26 -0.03 23.10
C ALA A 193 -13.18 0.37 24.59
N PRO A 194 -13.72 1.53 24.98
CA PRO A 194 -13.81 1.88 26.41
C PRO A 194 -14.70 0.85 27.14
N ALA A 195 -14.30 0.55 28.39
CA ALA A 195 -15.05 -0.32 29.28
C ALA A 195 -16.43 0.28 29.64
#